data_b23945946090f5fa21bd32c3efff7e9e
#
_entry.id   b23945946090f5fa21bd32c3efff7e9e
#
_cell.length_a   1.000
_cell.length_b   1.000
_cell.length_c   1.000
_cell.angle_alpha   90.00
_cell.angle_beta   90.00
_cell.angle_gamma   90.00
#
_symmetry.space_group_name_H-M   'P 1'
#
loop_
_entity.id
_entity.type
_entity.pdbx_description
1 polymer ?
#
loop_
_entity_poly.entity_id
_entity_poly.type
_entity_poly.pdbx_seq_one_letter_code
_entity_poly.pdbx_strand_id
1 'polypeptide(L)'
;MELINLSCEGFLEELASKAAAPGGGGASALVGAAGVALGSMVGGLTVGKKKYAAVEADIAALNVRAEALRKRLEVLVQADAEAFLPVAAAYKLPKETPEQQAHKAAVLEKALDRACAVPLEVMTACGEGIALAAEYAEKGSVLARSDAGCAALFCKAAMQAAGLNVKVNTRLMADKARVDALEARAEQLLAEFVPQADRVYQTVSNERGEKKMAQILKGAPVVAAMNEANAARCAALKEKGIMPTLAVVRVGAREDDISYEKGIVTRCGKVGVEVRQFHLAEDVTQEELLDVIRQINGDASVHGCLIFRPLPKRFDDRRIQEALAPEKDVDGITDGSMAGVFTNMPIGYPPCTAQACLEILKYYNVPLSGKRAVVVGRSLVVGKPAAMMLDRENATVTLCNSRTQDLPALCREADVLVVAMGRRGAIGADCLREGQVVVDVGIHVNEEGKLCGDVRFDEAEPIVEAVTPVPGGVGTVTTSVLVGHVVDAASAQ
;
A
#
# COMPACT_ATOMS: atom_id res chain seq x y z
N MET A 1 40.95 21.94 -28.99
CA MET A 1 39.71 22.52 -28.33
C MET A 1 39.33 21.52 -27.26
N GLU A 2 39.08 21.96 -26.05
CA GLU A 2 38.66 21.07 -24.98
C GLU A 2 37.25 20.56 -25.29
N LEU A 3 36.99 19.26 -25.06
CA LEU A 3 35.72 18.60 -25.36
C LEU A 3 34.51 19.28 -24.69
N ILE A 4 34.69 19.81 -23.49
CA ILE A 4 33.64 20.49 -22.75
C ILE A 4 33.25 21.86 -23.38
N ASN A 5 34.06 22.42 -24.23
CA ASN A 5 33.80 23.69 -24.91
C ASN A 5 33.11 23.50 -26.27
N LEU A 6 32.81 22.26 -26.68
CA LEU A 6 31.99 21.97 -27.85
C LEU A 6 30.52 22.36 -27.56
N SER A 7 29.78 22.71 -28.61
CA SER A 7 28.33 22.76 -28.51
C SER A 7 27.78 21.35 -28.17
N CYS A 8 26.58 21.28 -27.59
CA CYS A 8 25.94 19.97 -27.33
C CYS A 8 25.90 19.14 -28.61
N GLU A 9 25.54 19.73 -29.76
CA GLU A 9 25.50 19.07 -31.05
C GLU A 9 26.90 18.59 -31.45
N GLY A 10 27.91 19.44 -31.38
CA GLY A 10 29.28 19.08 -31.74
C GLY A 10 29.87 17.98 -30.85
N PHE A 11 29.55 17.97 -29.55
CA PHE A 11 29.96 16.86 -28.67
C PHE A 11 29.32 15.55 -29.06
N LEU A 12 28.02 15.55 -29.40
CA LEU A 12 27.29 14.37 -29.81
C LEU A 12 27.76 13.84 -31.19
N GLU A 13 28.06 14.74 -32.10
CA GLU A 13 28.64 14.38 -33.41
C GLU A 13 30.02 13.73 -33.25
N GLU A 14 30.87 14.27 -32.39
CA GLU A 14 32.21 13.70 -32.12
C GLU A 14 32.09 12.34 -31.43
N LEU A 15 31.21 12.23 -30.44
CA LEU A 15 30.92 10.97 -29.73
C LEU A 15 30.39 9.86 -30.69
N ALA A 16 29.57 10.23 -31.66
CA ALA A 16 29.01 9.30 -32.65
C ALA A 16 30.01 8.94 -33.78
N SER A 17 31.17 9.59 -33.83
CA SER A 17 32.15 9.42 -34.85
C SER A 17 33.03 8.16 -34.63
N LYS A 18 34.06 7.97 -35.53
CA LYS A 18 35.10 6.95 -35.35
C LYS A 18 36.30 7.49 -34.56
N ALA A 19 36.20 8.67 -33.96
CA ALA A 19 37.25 9.26 -33.13
C ALA A 19 37.55 8.37 -31.91
N ALA A 20 38.79 8.39 -31.46
CA ALA A 20 39.22 7.62 -30.32
C ALA A 20 38.67 8.21 -28.97
N ALA A 21 38.27 9.47 -28.99
CA ALA A 21 37.65 10.21 -27.90
C ALA A 21 36.76 11.34 -28.47
N PRO A 22 35.65 11.75 -27.78
CA PRO A 22 35.22 11.21 -26.49
C PRO A 22 34.69 9.81 -26.57
N GLY A 23 34.84 9.04 -25.47
CA GLY A 23 34.28 7.71 -25.31
C GLY A 23 33.27 7.66 -24.14
N GLY A 24 32.98 6.44 -23.70
CA GLY A 24 32.00 6.18 -22.64
C GLY A 24 32.35 6.84 -21.29
N GLY A 25 33.65 7.00 -20.99
CA GLY A 25 34.09 7.65 -19.73
C GLY A 25 33.84 9.15 -19.77
N GLY A 26 34.23 9.85 -20.85
CA GLY A 26 33.97 11.30 -21.02
C GLY A 26 32.46 11.59 -21.08
N ALA A 27 31.69 10.75 -21.80
CA ALA A 27 30.23 10.87 -21.82
C ALA A 27 29.61 10.68 -20.42
N SER A 28 30.12 9.73 -19.63
CA SER A 28 29.67 9.51 -18.25
C SER A 28 29.93 10.74 -17.36
N ALA A 29 31.13 11.34 -17.50
CA ALA A 29 31.47 12.57 -16.76
C ALA A 29 30.52 13.72 -17.10
N LEU A 30 30.20 13.90 -18.39
CA LEU A 30 29.26 14.93 -18.85
C LEU A 30 27.84 14.70 -18.32
N VAL A 31 27.33 13.48 -18.34
CA VAL A 31 26.00 13.13 -17.79
C VAL A 31 25.98 13.36 -16.28
N GLY A 32 27.05 13.01 -15.56
CA GLY A 32 27.19 13.31 -14.14
C GLY A 32 27.18 14.82 -13.86
N ALA A 33 27.88 15.62 -14.65
CA ALA A 33 27.87 17.09 -14.55
C ALA A 33 26.47 17.68 -14.78
N ALA A 34 25.74 17.16 -15.77
CA ALA A 34 24.34 17.54 -16.03
C ALA A 34 23.44 17.19 -14.84
N GLY A 35 23.64 16.02 -14.21
CA GLY A 35 22.93 15.64 -12.99
C GLY A 35 23.16 16.63 -11.85
N VAL A 36 24.43 16.99 -11.59
CA VAL A 36 24.76 17.97 -10.54
C VAL A 36 24.19 19.34 -10.86
N ALA A 37 24.20 19.78 -12.15
CA ALA A 37 23.60 21.02 -12.57
C ALA A 37 22.09 21.10 -12.30
N LEU A 38 21.34 20.01 -12.51
CA LEU A 38 19.93 19.93 -12.13
C LEU A 38 19.72 20.11 -10.62
N GLY A 39 20.56 19.48 -9.79
CA GLY A 39 20.54 19.72 -8.34
C GLY A 39 20.76 21.18 -7.98
N SER A 40 21.75 21.83 -8.60
CA SER A 40 22.03 23.28 -8.41
C SER A 40 20.84 24.16 -8.81
N MET A 41 20.09 23.78 -9.86
CA MET A 41 18.87 24.48 -10.28
C MET A 41 17.81 24.42 -9.18
N VAL A 42 17.59 23.26 -8.55
CA VAL A 42 16.68 23.12 -7.41
C VAL A 42 17.06 24.07 -6.27
N GLY A 43 18.37 24.13 -5.94
CA GLY A 43 18.90 25.06 -4.95
C GLY A 43 18.68 26.52 -5.32
N GLY A 44 18.95 26.90 -6.56
CA GLY A 44 18.70 28.26 -7.07
C GLY A 44 17.25 28.69 -7.02
N LEU A 45 16.33 27.74 -7.29
CA LEU A 45 14.87 27.95 -7.19
C LEU A 45 14.36 27.98 -5.74
N THR A 46 15.18 27.64 -4.75
CA THR A 46 14.81 27.61 -3.32
C THR A 46 15.24 28.87 -2.59
N VAL A 47 16.47 29.36 -2.81
CA VAL A 47 17.04 30.53 -2.16
C VAL A 47 16.21 31.78 -2.43
N GLY A 48 16.11 32.68 -1.43
CA GLY A 48 15.40 33.96 -1.49
C GLY A 48 13.87 33.85 -1.34
N LYS A 49 13.30 32.68 -1.15
CA LYS A 49 11.86 32.50 -0.92
C LYS A 49 11.52 32.43 0.57
N LYS A 50 10.65 33.29 1.06
CA LYS A 50 10.22 33.35 2.47
C LYS A 50 9.81 31.97 3.05
N LYS A 51 9.20 31.12 2.23
CA LYS A 51 8.77 29.77 2.63
C LYS A 51 9.93 28.87 3.06
N TYR A 52 11.13 29.11 2.52
CA TYR A 52 12.32 28.27 2.73
C TYR A 52 13.41 28.96 3.56
N ALA A 53 13.10 30.07 4.23
CA ALA A 53 14.04 30.84 5.04
C ALA A 53 14.78 30.01 6.10
N ALA A 54 14.12 28.98 6.67
CA ALA A 54 14.71 28.11 7.67
C ALA A 54 15.84 27.20 7.14
N VAL A 55 15.85 26.90 5.83
CA VAL A 55 16.84 26.03 5.17
C VAL A 55 17.74 26.77 4.21
N GLU A 56 17.62 28.08 4.13
CA GLU A 56 18.33 28.92 3.13
C GLU A 56 19.85 28.81 3.25
N ALA A 57 20.39 28.82 4.47
CA ALA A 57 21.83 28.68 4.70
C ALA A 57 22.36 27.31 4.25
N ASP A 58 21.59 26.22 4.53
CA ASP A 58 21.93 24.87 4.11
C ASP A 58 21.95 24.77 2.58
N ILE A 59 20.94 25.31 1.91
CA ILE A 59 20.83 25.28 0.45
C ILE A 59 21.95 26.11 -0.19
N ALA A 60 22.31 27.23 0.39
CA ALA A 60 23.45 28.01 -0.10
C ALA A 60 24.77 27.22 -0.01
N ALA A 61 25.01 26.53 1.09
CA ALA A 61 26.17 25.65 1.25
C ALA A 61 26.17 24.49 0.26
N LEU A 62 24.98 23.86 0.01
CA LEU A 62 24.81 22.83 -1.01
C LEU A 62 25.18 23.37 -2.41
N ASN A 63 24.71 24.55 -2.76
CA ASN A 63 25.00 25.16 -4.07
C ASN A 63 26.50 25.36 -4.29
N VAL A 64 27.26 25.76 -3.26
CA VAL A 64 28.72 25.91 -3.34
C VAL A 64 29.39 24.54 -3.60
N ARG A 65 28.96 23.49 -2.88
CA ARG A 65 29.46 22.12 -3.08
C ARG A 65 29.13 21.60 -4.48
N ALA A 66 27.90 21.81 -4.93
CA ALA A 66 27.43 21.37 -6.24
C ALA A 66 28.19 22.05 -7.38
N GLU A 67 28.49 23.37 -7.28
CA GLU A 67 29.27 24.09 -8.28
C GLU A 67 30.71 23.55 -8.37
N ALA A 68 31.36 23.29 -7.25
CA ALA A 68 32.69 22.69 -7.23
C ALA A 68 32.68 21.27 -7.84
N LEU A 69 31.68 20.47 -7.52
CA LEU A 69 31.53 19.11 -8.02
C LEU A 69 31.23 19.06 -9.53
N ARG A 70 30.37 19.95 -10.00
CA ARG A 70 30.08 20.13 -11.43
C ARG A 70 31.35 20.44 -12.22
N LYS A 71 32.15 21.43 -11.78
CA LYS A 71 33.41 21.78 -12.42
C LYS A 71 34.41 20.62 -12.42
N ARG A 72 34.47 19.83 -11.33
CA ARG A 72 35.32 18.64 -11.27
C ARG A 72 34.91 17.62 -12.33
N LEU A 73 33.59 17.34 -12.50
CA LEU A 73 33.09 16.44 -13.53
C LEU A 73 33.35 16.98 -14.94
N GLU A 74 33.25 18.29 -15.18
CA GLU A 74 33.57 18.90 -16.46
C GLU A 74 35.05 18.69 -16.87
N VAL A 75 35.98 18.83 -15.91
CA VAL A 75 37.40 18.53 -16.14
C VAL A 75 37.62 17.04 -16.45
N LEU A 76 36.87 16.16 -15.83
CA LEU A 76 37.00 14.72 -16.05
C LEU A 76 36.55 14.28 -17.48
N VAL A 77 35.74 15.10 -18.18
CA VAL A 77 35.39 14.84 -19.60
C VAL A 77 36.65 14.83 -20.48
N GLN A 78 37.53 15.79 -20.32
CA GLN A 78 38.78 15.88 -21.07
C GLN A 78 39.83 14.90 -20.52
N ALA A 79 39.90 14.73 -19.22
CA ALA A 79 40.84 13.83 -18.56
C ALA A 79 40.68 12.37 -18.98
N ASP A 80 39.45 11.91 -19.24
CA ASP A 80 39.19 10.57 -19.75
C ASP A 80 39.80 10.36 -21.15
N ALA A 81 39.60 11.30 -22.04
CA ALA A 81 40.21 11.27 -23.38
C ALA A 81 41.74 11.20 -23.31
N GLU A 82 42.34 12.04 -22.45
CA GLU A 82 43.80 12.09 -22.25
C GLU A 82 44.36 10.82 -21.61
N ALA A 83 43.62 10.21 -20.69
CA ALA A 83 43.99 8.94 -20.03
C ALA A 83 43.95 7.74 -21.01
N PHE A 84 43.14 7.82 -22.06
CA PHE A 84 43.05 6.75 -23.07
C PHE A 84 44.17 6.82 -24.13
N LEU A 85 44.74 7.99 -24.40
CA LEU A 85 45.79 8.16 -25.43
C LEU A 85 47.00 7.23 -25.24
N PRO A 86 47.58 7.05 -24.01
CA PRO A 86 48.64 6.08 -23.78
C PRO A 86 48.27 4.64 -24.08
N VAL A 87 47.02 4.24 -23.82
CA VAL A 87 46.50 2.91 -24.12
C VAL A 87 46.48 2.69 -25.65
N ALA A 88 45.93 3.65 -26.39
CA ALA A 88 45.88 3.63 -27.83
C ALA A 88 47.28 3.60 -28.47
N ALA A 89 48.24 4.32 -27.87
CA ALA A 89 49.64 4.29 -28.30
C ALA A 89 50.32 2.93 -28.03
N ALA A 90 50.08 2.34 -26.86
CA ALA A 90 50.62 1.01 -26.48
C ALA A 90 50.17 -0.09 -27.44
N TYR A 91 48.96 -0.06 -27.96
CA TYR A 91 48.49 -1.03 -28.95
C TYR A 91 49.29 -1.01 -30.27
N LYS A 92 49.87 0.14 -30.62
CA LYS A 92 50.65 0.31 -31.84
C LYS A 92 52.13 -0.12 -31.72
N LEU A 93 52.59 -0.45 -30.49
CA LEU A 93 53.95 -0.93 -30.28
C LEU A 93 54.24 -2.27 -30.97
N PRO A 94 55.47 -2.47 -31.48
CA PRO A 94 55.85 -3.72 -32.15
C PRO A 94 55.79 -4.91 -31.17
N LYS A 95 55.61 -6.14 -31.71
CA LYS A 95 55.41 -7.38 -30.94
C LYS A 95 56.05 -8.61 -31.59
N GLU A 96 57.03 -8.38 -32.48
CA GLU A 96 57.64 -9.44 -33.26
C GLU A 96 58.70 -10.24 -32.47
N THR A 97 59.35 -9.63 -31.47
CA THR A 97 60.34 -10.33 -30.65
C THR A 97 59.82 -10.49 -29.21
N PRO A 98 60.37 -11.46 -28.41
CA PRO A 98 60.03 -11.62 -27.01
C PRO A 98 60.25 -10.35 -26.18
N GLU A 99 61.34 -9.61 -26.42
CA GLU A 99 61.69 -8.38 -25.75
C GLU A 99 60.62 -7.27 -26.05
N GLN A 100 60.24 -7.17 -27.34
CA GLN A 100 59.18 -6.23 -27.76
C GLN A 100 57.81 -6.57 -27.15
N GLN A 101 57.49 -7.84 -27.04
CA GLN A 101 56.25 -8.29 -26.38
C GLN A 101 56.26 -7.95 -24.89
N ALA A 102 57.39 -8.22 -24.19
CA ALA A 102 57.52 -7.85 -22.78
C ALA A 102 57.46 -6.36 -22.53
N HIS A 103 58.13 -5.56 -23.39
CA HIS A 103 58.06 -4.10 -23.32
C HIS A 103 56.65 -3.58 -23.52
N LYS A 104 55.94 -4.08 -24.59
CA LYS A 104 54.58 -3.70 -24.91
C LYS A 104 53.63 -4.06 -23.72
N ALA A 105 53.75 -5.22 -23.15
CA ALA A 105 52.96 -5.66 -22.01
C ALA A 105 53.14 -4.71 -20.82
N ALA A 106 54.38 -4.37 -20.48
CA ALA A 106 54.71 -3.48 -19.36
C ALA A 106 54.20 -2.06 -19.58
N VAL A 107 54.27 -1.51 -20.82
CA VAL A 107 53.72 -0.21 -21.16
C VAL A 107 52.22 -0.20 -21.13
N LEU A 108 51.58 -1.25 -21.67
CA LEU A 108 50.14 -1.38 -21.70
C LEU A 108 49.56 -1.50 -20.27
N GLU A 109 50.19 -2.28 -19.41
CA GLU A 109 49.77 -2.44 -18.01
C GLU A 109 49.71 -1.12 -17.26
N LYS A 110 50.79 -0.30 -17.37
CA LYS A 110 50.84 1.04 -16.76
C LYS A 110 49.79 2.01 -17.37
N ALA A 111 49.57 1.90 -18.69
CA ALA A 111 48.56 2.71 -19.36
C ALA A 111 47.14 2.36 -18.92
N LEU A 112 46.81 1.06 -18.77
CA LEU A 112 45.52 0.57 -18.33
C LEU A 112 45.23 0.94 -16.87
N ASP A 113 46.22 0.82 -15.97
CA ASP A 113 46.07 1.25 -14.56
C ASP A 113 45.71 2.74 -14.49
N ARG A 114 46.43 3.60 -15.28
CA ARG A 114 46.12 5.01 -15.35
C ARG A 114 44.75 5.28 -15.96
N ALA A 115 44.34 4.51 -16.98
CA ALA A 115 43.04 4.64 -17.62
C ALA A 115 41.86 4.17 -16.73
N CYS A 116 42.11 3.42 -15.67
CA CYS A 116 41.10 3.09 -14.65
C CYS A 116 40.89 4.22 -13.63
N ALA A 117 41.87 5.08 -13.41
CA ALA A 117 41.80 6.10 -12.38
C ALA A 117 40.70 7.14 -12.65
N VAL A 118 40.57 7.61 -13.93
CA VAL A 118 39.57 8.61 -14.29
C VAL A 118 38.13 8.10 -14.16
N PRO A 119 37.77 6.92 -14.68
CA PRO A 119 36.42 6.37 -14.45
C PRO A 119 36.09 6.19 -12.97
N LEU A 120 37.03 5.75 -12.12
CA LEU A 120 36.82 5.65 -10.66
C LEU A 120 36.59 7.03 -10.01
N GLU A 121 37.27 8.05 -10.50
CA GLU A 121 37.06 9.43 -10.07
C GLU A 121 35.66 9.94 -10.46
N VAL A 122 35.20 9.65 -11.69
CA VAL A 122 33.84 9.94 -12.16
C VAL A 122 32.82 9.22 -11.26
N MET A 123 33.04 7.94 -10.94
CA MET A 123 32.16 7.21 -10.03
C MET A 123 32.06 7.86 -8.66
N THR A 124 33.20 8.27 -8.09
CA THR A 124 33.25 8.96 -6.78
C THR A 124 32.49 10.28 -6.84
N ALA A 125 32.73 11.10 -7.85
CA ALA A 125 32.04 12.38 -8.05
C ALA A 125 30.52 12.20 -8.25
N CYS A 126 30.12 11.19 -9.00
CA CYS A 126 28.69 10.86 -9.17
C CYS A 126 28.04 10.41 -7.85
N GLY A 127 28.75 9.69 -6.98
CA GLY A 127 28.28 9.35 -5.63
C GLY A 127 28.02 10.59 -4.78
N GLU A 128 28.96 11.54 -4.79
CA GLU A 128 28.78 12.83 -4.15
C GLU A 128 27.56 13.59 -4.75
N GLY A 129 27.37 13.52 -6.07
CA GLY A 129 26.19 14.10 -6.76
C GLY A 129 24.86 13.48 -6.33
N ILE A 130 24.83 12.16 -6.12
CA ILE A 130 23.64 11.46 -5.59
C ILE A 130 23.33 11.95 -4.16
N ALA A 131 24.34 12.10 -3.31
CA ALA A 131 24.17 12.61 -1.95
C ALA A 131 23.63 14.05 -1.95
N LEU A 132 24.15 14.93 -2.82
CA LEU A 132 23.61 16.28 -2.98
C LEU A 132 22.17 16.28 -3.48
N ALA A 133 21.84 15.41 -4.44
CA ALA A 133 20.48 15.29 -4.97
C ALA A 133 19.48 14.86 -3.87
N ALA A 134 19.89 14.00 -2.94
CA ALA A 134 19.08 13.62 -1.79
C ALA A 134 18.79 14.81 -0.87
N GLU A 135 19.80 15.61 -0.55
CA GLU A 135 19.63 16.82 0.27
C GLU A 135 18.75 17.87 -0.44
N TYR A 136 18.89 18.04 -1.74
CA TYR A 136 18.02 18.92 -2.54
C TYR A 136 16.57 18.42 -2.60
N ALA A 137 16.35 17.11 -2.71
CA ALA A 137 15.01 16.52 -2.67
C ALA A 137 14.33 16.75 -1.33
N GLU A 138 15.06 16.70 -0.22
CA GLU A 138 14.54 16.92 1.13
C GLU A 138 14.25 18.40 1.42
N LYS A 139 15.22 19.29 1.17
CA LYS A 139 15.22 20.69 1.62
C LYS A 139 14.79 21.68 0.54
N GLY A 140 14.84 21.29 -0.72
CA GLY A 140 14.61 22.17 -1.86
C GLY A 140 13.16 22.52 -2.13
N SER A 141 12.95 23.39 -3.11
CA SER A 141 11.62 23.81 -3.54
C SER A 141 10.80 22.62 -4.03
N VAL A 142 9.63 22.42 -3.42
CA VAL A 142 8.66 21.35 -3.80
C VAL A 142 8.36 21.36 -5.31
N LEU A 143 8.29 22.54 -5.94
CA LEU A 143 8.03 22.67 -7.38
C LEU A 143 9.16 22.16 -8.27
N ALA A 144 10.37 22.00 -7.73
CA ALA A 144 11.54 21.55 -8.46
C ALA A 144 12.09 20.20 -7.95
N ARG A 145 11.35 19.50 -7.09
CA ARG A 145 11.80 18.20 -6.54
C ARG A 145 11.99 17.13 -7.62
N SER A 146 11.19 17.16 -8.68
CA SER A 146 11.38 16.28 -9.84
C SER A 146 12.78 16.40 -10.44
N ASP A 147 13.35 17.60 -10.46
CA ASP A 147 14.69 17.84 -10.98
C ASP A 147 15.77 17.26 -10.06
N ALA A 148 15.55 17.23 -8.74
CA ALA A 148 16.41 16.49 -7.80
C ALA A 148 16.36 14.98 -8.05
N GLY A 149 15.18 14.42 -8.36
CA GLY A 149 15.03 13.04 -8.80
C GLY A 149 15.79 12.72 -10.09
N CYS A 150 15.69 13.60 -11.10
CA CYS A 150 16.44 13.50 -12.34
C CYS A 150 17.96 13.61 -12.08
N ALA A 151 18.40 14.51 -11.19
CA ALA A 151 19.80 14.64 -10.79
C ALA A 151 20.37 13.32 -10.24
N ALA A 152 19.65 12.68 -9.33
CA ALA A 152 20.04 11.39 -8.77
C ALA A 152 20.14 10.29 -9.83
N LEU A 153 19.16 10.22 -10.75
CA LEU A 153 19.15 9.23 -11.83
C LEU A 153 20.28 9.45 -12.84
N PHE A 154 20.58 10.69 -13.22
CA PHE A 154 21.69 11.01 -14.12
C PHE A 154 23.03 10.64 -13.49
N CYS A 155 23.26 11.00 -12.23
CA CYS A 155 24.46 10.61 -11.51
C CYS A 155 24.57 9.07 -11.34
N LYS A 156 23.47 8.37 -11.09
CA LYS A 156 23.44 6.89 -11.04
C LYS A 156 23.83 6.29 -12.38
N ALA A 157 23.23 6.71 -13.48
CA ALA A 157 23.53 6.21 -14.81
C ALA A 157 24.99 6.48 -15.19
N ALA A 158 25.49 7.68 -14.91
CA ALA A 158 26.89 8.07 -15.12
C ALA A 158 27.86 7.20 -14.31
N MET A 159 27.57 6.95 -13.03
CA MET A 159 28.36 6.07 -12.16
C MET A 159 28.42 4.64 -12.72
N GLN A 160 27.29 4.08 -13.10
CA GLN A 160 27.23 2.70 -13.64
C GLN A 160 27.97 2.61 -14.97
N ALA A 161 27.84 3.59 -15.83
CA ALA A 161 28.54 3.64 -17.11
C ALA A 161 30.08 3.79 -16.92
N ALA A 162 30.51 4.65 -16.00
CA ALA A 162 31.94 4.75 -15.65
C ALA A 162 32.49 3.43 -15.07
N GLY A 163 31.72 2.69 -14.29
CA GLY A 163 32.07 1.36 -13.80
C GLY A 163 32.32 0.34 -14.90
N LEU A 164 31.59 0.43 -16.02
CA LEU A 164 31.86 -0.40 -17.20
C LEU A 164 33.22 -0.07 -17.82
N ASN A 165 33.63 1.19 -17.83
CA ASN A 165 34.95 1.60 -18.33
C ASN A 165 36.09 1.07 -17.44
N VAL A 166 35.91 1.03 -16.11
CA VAL A 166 36.85 0.32 -15.22
C VAL A 166 36.98 -1.15 -15.64
N LYS A 167 35.85 -1.87 -15.75
CA LYS A 167 35.85 -3.32 -16.08
C LYS A 167 36.45 -3.63 -17.47
N VAL A 168 36.27 -2.75 -18.46
CA VAL A 168 36.88 -2.96 -19.79
C VAL A 168 38.39 -2.85 -19.71
N ASN A 169 38.94 -1.91 -18.93
CA ASN A 169 40.36 -1.74 -18.76
C ASN A 169 40.98 -2.85 -17.90
N THR A 170 40.37 -3.24 -16.78
CA THR A 170 40.88 -4.28 -15.87
C THR A 170 40.94 -5.65 -16.54
N ARG A 171 40.02 -5.97 -17.46
CA ARG A 171 40.06 -7.22 -18.26
C ARG A 171 41.33 -7.42 -19.06
N LEU A 172 42.01 -6.36 -19.38
CA LEU A 172 43.23 -6.35 -20.20
C LEU A 172 44.50 -6.31 -19.36
N MET A 173 44.38 -6.13 -18.03
CA MET A 173 45.50 -6.07 -17.08
C MET A 173 45.96 -7.47 -16.67
N ALA A 174 47.28 -7.61 -16.44
CA ALA A 174 47.92 -8.82 -16.00
C ALA A 174 48.02 -8.91 -14.46
N ASP A 175 48.19 -7.80 -13.77
CA ASP A 175 48.30 -7.72 -12.31
C ASP A 175 46.94 -7.96 -11.64
N LYS A 176 46.71 -9.23 -11.24
CA LYS A 176 45.43 -9.65 -10.62
C LYS A 176 45.17 -8.95 -9.29
N ALA A 177 46.15 -8.69 -8.47
CA ALA A 177 45.96 -8.01 -7.18
C ALA A 177 45.49 -6.54 -7.42
N ARG A 178 46.05 -5.90 -8.43
CA ARG A 178 45.63 -4.55 -8.82
C ARG A 178 44.23 -4.53 -9.41
N VAL A 179 43.91 -5.52 -10.29
CA VAL A 179 42.55 -5.70 -10.84
C VAL A 179 41.52 -5.82 -9.73
N ASP A 180 41.75 -6.74 -8.78
CA ASP A 180 40.83 -7.00 -7.65
C ASP A 180 40.63 -5.71 -6.82
N ALA A 181 41.67 -4.95 -6.57
CA ALA A 181 41.57 -3.69 -5.83
C ALA A 181 40.73 -2.62 -6.56
N LEU A 182 40.91 -2.47 -7.89
CA LEU A 182 40.17 -1.51 -8.70
C LEU A 182 38.69 -1.90 -8.83
N GLU A 183 38.40 -3.18 -9.08
CA GLU A 183 37.04 -3.68 -9.20
C GLU A 183 36.31 -3.65 -7.86
N ALA A 184 36.95 -4.03 -6.76
CA ALA A 184 36.37 -3.92 -5.42
C ALA A 184 35.97 -2.48 -5.07
N ARG A 185 36.83 -1.50 -5.44
CA ARG A 185 36.50 -0.09 -5.24
C ARG A 185 35.28 0.36 -6.06
N ALA A 186 35.20 -0.05 -7.31
CA ALA A 186 34.05 0.26 -8.17
C ALA A 186 32.77 -0.38 -7.61
N GLU A 187 32.82 -1.63 -7.19
CA GLU A 187 31.68 -2.35 -6.60
C GLU A 187 31.22 -1.73 -5.27
N GLN A 188 32.17 -1.30 -4.42
CA GLN A 188 31.87 -0.58 -3.19
C GLN A 188 31.06 0.70 -3.48
N LEU A 189 31.49 1.52 -4.45
CA LEU A 189 30.80 2.76 -4.84
C LEU A 189 29.40 2.46 -5.35
N LEU A 190 29.24 1.45 -6.20
CA LEU A 190 27.92 1.05 -6.72
C LEU A 190 27.00 0.57 -5.59
N ALA A 191 27.50 -0.29 -4.68
CA ALA A 191 26.72 -0.80 -3.57
C ALA A 191 26.26 0.30 -2.59
N GLU A 192 27.07 1.32 -2.39
CA GLU A 192 26.78 2.45 -1.52
C GLU A 192 25.76 3.42 -2.13
N PHE A 193 25.96 3.85 -3.38
CA PHE A 193 25.23 5.01 -3.93
C PHE A 193 24.06 4.65 -4.84
N VAL A 194 24.07 3.50 -5.51
CA VAL A 194 22.93 3.10 -6.37
C VAL A 194 21.63 2.99 -5.56
N PRO A 195 21.59 2.33 -4.37
CA PRO A 195 20.39 2.30 -3.56
C PRO A 195 19.96 3.68 -3.03
N GLN A 196 20.91 4.61 -2.85
CA GLN A 196 20.57 5.99 -2.44
C GLN A 196 19.84 6.72 -3.57
N ALA A 197 20.33 6.64 -4.81
CA ALA A 197 19.67 7.23 -5.96
C ALA A 197 18.26 6.67 -6.17
N ASP A 198 18.08 5.35 -5.98
CA ASP A 198 16.78 4.70 -6.07
C ASP A 198 15.81 5.21 -4.99
N ARG A 199 16.28 5.41 -3.77
CA ARG A 199 15.47 6.03 -2.71
C ARG A 199 15.05 7.46 -3.07
N VAL A 200 15.96 8.29 -3.58
CA VAL A 200 15.62 9.65 -4.02
C VAL A 200 14.56 9.62 -5.10
N TYR A 201 14.70 8.75 -6.09
CA TYR A 201 13.70 8.56 -7.14
C TYR A 201 12.35 8.14 -6.57
N GLN A 202 12.30 7.15 -5.67
CA GLN A 202 11.07 6.70 -5.02
C GLN A 202 10.41 7.82 -4.22
N THR A 203 11.18 8.57 -3.44
CA THR A 203 10.67 9.70 -2.66
C THR A 203 10.02 10.74 -3.57
N VAL A 204 10.71 11.12 -4.65
CA VAL A 204 10.22 12.15 -5.59
C VAL A 204 9.06 11.64 -6.45
N SER A 205 9.09 10.39 -6.92
CA SER A 205 8.04 9.82 -7.76
C SER A 205 6.75 9.53 -6.98
N ASN A 206 6.85 9.24 -5.69
CA ASN A 206 5.70 9.03 -4.82
C ASN A 206 5.11 10.37 -4.31
N GLU A 207 5.84 11.47 -4.42
CA GLU A 207 5.33 12.82 -4.18
C GLU A 207 4.47 13.31 -5.37
N ARG A 208 3.32 12.69 -5.58
CA ARG A 208 2.22 13.42 -6.23
C ARG A 208 1.85 14.54 -5.26
N GLY A 209 1.89 15.78 -5.71
CA GLY A 209 1.72 17.01 -4.91
C GLY A 209 0.35 17.23 -4.25
N GLU A 210 -0.31 16.16 -3.86
CA GLU A 210 -1.39 16.05 -2.88
C GLU A 210 -0.99 14.90 -1.95
N LYS A 211 -1.03 15.10 -0.62
CA LYS A 211 -1.13 13.98 0.31
C LYS A 211 -2.22 13.08 -0.26
N LYS A 212 -1.88 11.90 -0.73
CA LYS A 212 -2.87 10.93 -1.20
C LYS A 212 -3.74 10.61 0.01
N MET A 213 -4.88 11.31 0.11
CA MET A 213 -5.88 10.98 1.11
C MET A 213 -6.32 9.55 0.85
N ALA A 214 -6.58 8.80 1.91
CA ALA A 214 -7.03 7.42 1.80
C ALA A 214 -8.26 7.32 0.88
N GLN A 215 -8.35 6.24 0.13
CA GLN A 215 -9.60 5.90 -0.52
C GLN A 215 -10.68 5.65 0.52
N ILE A 216 -11.78 6.41 0.46
CA ILE A 216 -12.89 6.22 1.40
C ILE A 216 -13.78 5.08 0.93
N LEU A 217 -13.76 3.97 1.67
CA LEU A 217 -14.53 2.76 1.37
C LEU A 217 -15.99 2.92 1.85
N LYS A 218 -16.77 3.73 1.10
CA LYS A 218 -18.17 3.99 1.44
C LYS A 218 -19.04 2.76 1.24
N GLY A 219 -19.94 2.49 2.19
CA GLY A 219 -20.88 1.37 2.10
C GLY A 219 -22.00 1.58 1.07
N ALA A 220 -22.37 2.83 0.75
CA ALA A 220 -23.49 3.11 -0.14
C ALA A 220 -23.37 2.49 -1.56
N PRO A 221 -22.22 2.54 -2.26
CA PRO A 221 -22.07 1.84 -3.54
C PRO A 221 -22.18 0.32 -3.41
N VAL A 222 -21.64 -0.26 -2.32
CA VAL A 222 -21.75 -1.70 -2.03
C VAL A 222 -23.20 -2.11 -1.86
N VAL A 223 -23.96 -1.34 -1.08
CA VAL A 223 -25.40 -1.51 -0.88
C VAL A 223 -26.17 -1.44 -2.21
N ALA A 224 -25.85 -0.52 -3.09
CA ALA A 224 -26.52 -0.39 -4.38
C ALA A 224 -26.31 -1.65 -5.23
N ALA A 225 -25.07 -2.11 -5.37
CA ALA A 225 -24.74 -3.34 -6.10
C ALA A 225 -25.41 -4.59 -5.51
N MET A 226 -25.36 -4.75 -4.18
CA MET A 226 -26.00 -5.89 -3.49
C MET A 226 -27.52 -5.87 -3.68
N ASN A 227 -28.16 -4.71 -3.56
CA ASN A 227 -29.60 -4.60 -3.73
C ASN A 227 -30.03 -4.91 -5.17
N GLU A 228 -29.30 -4.47 -6.17
CA GLU A 228 -29.56 -4.77 -7.57
C GLU A 228 -29.48 -6.29 -7.83
N ALA A 229 -28.41 -6.92 -7.37
CA ALA A 229 -28.22 -8.37 -7.51
C ALA A 229 -29.34 -9.15 -6.78
N ASN A 230 -29.67 -8.77 -5.56
CA ASN A 230 -30.71 -9.45 -4.77
C ASN A 230 -32.11 -9.21 -5.36
N ALA A 231 -32.41 -8.04 -5.93
CA ALA A 231 -33.68 -7.77 -6.58
C ALA A 231 -33.89 -8.66 -7.83
N ALA A 232 -32.84 -8.84 -8.64
CA ALA A 232 -32.88 -9.75 -9.79
C ALA A 232 -33.14 -11.21 -9.35
N ARG A 233 -32.50 -11.67 -8.27
CA ARG A 233 -32.71 -13.01 -7.69
C ARG A 233 -34.10 -13.19 -7.11
N CYS A 234 -34.62 -12.18 -6.40
CA CYS A 234 -36.00 -12.20 -5.90
C CYS A 234 -37.02 -12.28 -7.05
N ALA A 235 -36.82 -11.57 -8.15
CA ALA A 235 -37.68 -11.65 -9.31
C ALA A 235 -37.70 -13.08 -9.89
N ALA A 236 -36.54 -13.69 -10.06
CA ALA A 236 -36.43 -15.07 -10.56
C ALA A 236 -37.08 -16.12 -9.62
N LEU A 237 -37.01 -15.92 -8.29
CA LEU A 237 -37.68 -16.79 -7.31
C LEU A 237 -39.19 -16.61 -7.38
N LYS A 238 -39.68 -15.41 -7.53
CA LYS A 238 -41.13 -15.14 -7.70
C LYS A 238 -41.72 -15.79 -8.94
N GLU A 239 -41.02 -15.87 -10.04
CA GLU A 239 -41.41 -16.57 -11.25
C GLU A 239 -41.57 -18.10 -10.98
N LYS A 240 -40.81 -18.63 -10.01
CA LYS A 240 -40.93 -20.02 -9.54
C LYS A 240 -41.99 -20.22 -8.44
N GLY A 241 -42.72 -19.16 -8.07
CA GLY A 241 -43.71 -19.19 -7.00
C GLY A 241 -43.14 -19.10 -5.59
N ILE A 242 -41.84 -18.77 -5.44
CA ILE A 242 -41.19 -18.63 -4.14
C ILE A 242 -41.11 -17.15 -3.80
N MET A 243 -41.72 -16.75 -2.66
CA MET A 243 -41.64 -15.39 -2.13
C MET A 243 -40.66 -15.35 -0.97
N PRO A 244 -39.43 -14.81 -1.17
CA PRO A 244 -38.47 -14.67 -0.07
C PRO A 244 -39.10 -13.89 1.09
N THR A 245 -39.11 -14.45 2.28
CA THR A 245 -39.82 -13.91 3.45
C THR A 245 -38.92 -13.92 4.68
N LEU A 246 -38.78 -12.76 5.31
CA LEU A 246 -38.07 -12.53 6.57
C LEU A 246 -39.06 -12.42 7.73
N ALA A 247 -38.93 -13.25 8.76
CA ALA A 247 -39.56 -13.00 10.04
C ALA A 247 -38.71 -12.04 10.88
N VAL A 248 -39.34 -11.01 11.42
CA VAL A 248 -38.70 -10.06 12.35
C VAL A 248 -39.37 -10.18 13.71
N VAL A 249 -38.63 -10.58 14.73
CA VAL A 249 -39.10 -10.77 16.10
C VAL A 249 -38.57 -9.67 17.01
N ARG A 250 -39.45 -8.90 17.61
CA ARG A 250 -39.13 -7.82 18.53
C ARG A 250 -39.91 -7.91 19.83
N VAL A 251 -39.22 -7.75 20.96
CA VAL A 251 -39.80 -7.71 22.31
C VAL A 251 -39.83 -6.27 22.83
N GLY A 252 -40.98 -5.77 23.16
CA GLY A 252 -41.18 -4.40 23.61
C GLY A 252 -41.15 -3.39 22.46
N ALA A 253 -40.99 -2.10 22.78
CA ALA A 253 -41.10 -0.99 21.83
C ALA A 253 -39.98 0.07 22.02
N ARG A 254 -38.73 -0.36 22.10
CA ARG A 254 -37.60 0.56 22.14
C ARG A 254 -37.51 1.38 20.84
N GLU A 255 -37.31 2.68 20.95
CA GLU A 255 -37.27 3.60 19.81
C GLU A 255 -36.19 3.21 18.77
N ASP A 256 -35.01 2.78 19.25
CA ASP A 256 -33.92 2.33 18.39
C ASP A 256 -34.31 1.10 17.57
N ASP A 257 -34.96 0.11 18.22
CA ASP A 257 -35.42 -1.12 17.55
C ASP A 257 -36.49 -0.79 16.50
N ILE A 258 -37.44 0.08 16.81
CA ILE A 258 -38.48 0.53 15.87
C ILE A 258 -37.85 1.24 14.64
N SER A 259 -36.89 2.10 14.89
CA SER A 259 -36.19 2.83 13.81
C SER A 259 -35.42 1.87 12.91
N TYR A 260 -34.71 0.90 13.51
CA TYR A 260 -33.94 -0.09 12.76
C TYR A 260 -34.88 -1.04 11.97
N GLU A 261 -35.98 -1.48 12.57
CA GLU A 261 -37.00 -2.31 11.92
C GLU A 261 -37.60 -1.62 10.68
N LYS A 262 -37.94 -0.33 10.77
CA LYS A 262 -38.39 0.47 9.61
C LYS A 262 -37.36 0.48 8.47
N GLY A 263 -36.08 0.56 8.81
CA GLY A 263 -34.98 0.49 7.84
C GLY A 263 -34.95 -0.85 7.13
N ILE A 264 -35.08 -1.97 7.87
CA ILE A 264 -35.14 -3.34 7.34
C ILE A 264 -36.33 -3.52 6.43
N VAL A 265 -37.54 -3.17 6.87
CA VAL A 265 -38.78 -3.27 6.08
C VAL A 265 -38.66 -2.49 4.77
N THR A 266 -38.14 -1.27 4.85
CA THR A 266 -37.91 -0.43 3.65
C THR A 266 -36.93 -1.08 2.68
N ARG A 267 -35.84 -1.69 3.20
CA ARG A 267 -34.83 -2.36 2.38
C ARG A 267 -35.37 -3.63 1.74
N CYS A 268 -36.04 -4.48 2.51
CA CYS A 268 -36.70 -5.69 2.04
C CYS A 268 -37.71 -5.37 0.93
N GLY A 269 -38.56 -4.35 1.12
CA GLY A 269 -39.52 -3.92 0.11
C GLY A 269 -38.89 -3.46 -1.20
N LYS A 270 -37.76 -2.75 -1.17
CA LYS A 270 -37.02 -2.31 -2.37
C LYS A 270 -36.46 -3.48 -3.18
N VAL A 271 -36.07 -4.57 -2.50
CA VAL A 271 -35.46 -5.77 -3.12
C VAL A 271 -36.54 -6.81 -3.51
N GLY A 272 -37.71 -6.74 -2.89
CA GLY A 272 -38.82 -7.64 -3.15
C GLY A 272 -38.91 -8.83 -2.19
N VAL A 273 -38.35 -8.68 -0.99
CA VAL A 273 -38.47 -9.61 0.14
C VAL A 273 -39.67 -9.20 0.99
N GLU A 274 -40.54 -10.15 1.34
CA GLU A 274 -41.67 -9.95 2.27
C GLU A 274 -41.12 -9.92 3.72
N VAL A 275 -41.75 -9.13 4.59
CA VAL A 275 -41.41 -9.05 6.02
C VAL A 275 -42.66 -9.41 6.84
N ARG A 276 -42.55 -10.42 7.68
CA ARG A 276 -43.55 -10.76 8.71
C ARG A 276 -43.06 -10.33 10.07
N GLN A 277 -43.80 -9.44 10.68
CA GLN A 277 -43.45 -8.83 11.95
C GLN A 277 -44.13 -9.53 13.12
N PHE A 278 -43.34 -9.96 14.10
CA PHE A 278 -43.79 -10.56 15.35
C PHE A 278 -43.43 -9.61 16.48
N HIS A 279 -44.38 -8.75 16.83
CA HIS A 279 -44.24 -7.79 17.91
C HIS A 279 -44.78 -8.39 19.21
N LEU A 280 -43.86 -8.69 20.12
CA LEU A 280 -44.19 -9.26 21.42
C LEU A 280 -44.25 -8.17 22.48
N ALA A 281 -45.18 -8.30 23.43
CA ALA A 281 -45.33 -7.38 24.53
C ALA A 281 -44.03 -7.35 25.40
N GLU A 282 -43.80 -6.28 26.11
CA GLU A 282 -42.61 -6.16 26.96
C GLU A 282 -42.56 -7.19 28.08
N ASP A 283 -43.75 -7.65 28.55
CA ASP A 283 -43.95 -8.65 29.62
C ASP A 283 -44.01 -10.08 29.10
N VAL A 284 -43.87 -10.34 27.79
CA VAL A 284 -43.87 -11.68 27.21
C VAL A 284 -42.90 -12.62 27.94
N THR A 285 -43.36 -13.83 28.19
CA THR A 285 -42.53 -14.88 28.84
C THR A 285 -41.51 -15.48 27.87
N GLN A 286 -40.50 -16.15 28.42
CA GLN A 286 -39.51 -16.83 27.61
C GLN A 286 -40.16 -17.99 26.82
N GLU A 287 -41.10 -18.73 27.39
CA GLU A 287 -41.74 -19.84 26.69
C GLU A 287 -42.62 -19.35 25.52
N GLU A 288 -43.34 -18.25 25.68
CA GLU A 288 -44.09 -17.62 24.58
C GLU A 288 -43.16 -17.15 23.44
N LEU A 289 -41.99 -16.58 23.75
CA LEU A 289 -40.98 -16.24 22.73
C LEU A 289 -40.42 -17.48 22.03
N LEU A 290 -40.18 -18.55 22.79
CA LEU A 290 -39.73 -19.84 22.22
C LEU A 290 -40.82 -20.50 21.34
N ASP A 291 -42.11 -20.33 21.69
CA ASP A 291 -43.24 -20.81 20.86
C ASP A 291 -43.27 -20.07 19.51
N VAL A 292 -43.04 -18.75 19.50
CA VAL A 292 -42.97 -18.00 18.25
C VAL A 292 -41.76 -18.45 17.41
N ILE A 293 -40.62 -18.74 18.02
CA ILE A 293 -39.45 -19.28 17.27
C ILE A 293 -39.75 -20.65 16.70
N ARG A 294 -40.40 -21.55 17.47
CA ARG A 294 -40.84 -22.88 16.97
C ARG A 294 -41.83 -22.76 15.81
N GLN A 295 -42.80 -21.84 15.87
CA GLN A 295 -43.70 -21.53 14.78
C GLN A 295 -42.94 -21.06 13.52
N ILE A 296 -41.99 -20.14 13.66
CA ILE A 296 -41.17 -19.67 12.55
C ILE A 296 -40.33 -20.81 11.96
N ASN A 297 -39.71 -21.66 12.79
CA ASN A 297 -38.95 -22.82 12.33
C ASN A 297 -39.80 -23.78 11.50
N GLY A 298 -41.06 -24.03 11.92
CA GLY A 298 -42.00 -24.94 11.24
C GLY A 298 -42.67 -24.36 10.00
N ASP A 299 -42.61 -23.04 9.76
CA ASP A 299 -43.25 -22.39 8.63
C ASP A 299 -42.32 -22.39 7.40
N ALA A 300 -42.60 -23.26 6.42
CA ALA A 300 -41.85 -23.35 5.18
C ALA A 300 -41.91 -22.07 4.32
N SER A 301 -42.89 -21.21 4.52
CA SER A 301 -43.01 -19.94 3.79
C SER A 301 -42.14 -18.83 4.39
N VAL A 302 -41.50 -19.03 5.54
CA VAL A 302 -40.54 -18.13 6.16
C VAL A 302 -39.12 -18.63 5.89
N HIS A 303 -38.29 -17.85 5.27
CA HIS A 303 -36.94 -18.24 4.84
C HIS A 303 -35.83 -17.77 5.78
N GLY A 304 -36.07 -16.74 6.55
CA GLY A 304 -35.10 -16.21 7.54
C GLY A 304 -35.80 -15.61 8.75
N CYS A 305 -35.11 -15.59 9.87
CA CYS A 305 -35.56 -14.99 11.12
C CYS A 305 -34.49 -14.02 11.67
N LEU A 306 -34.92 -12.80 11.97
CA LEU A 306 -34.15 -11.81 12.71
C LEU A 306 -34.76 -11.60 14.08
N ILE A 307 -34.03 -11.86 15.14
CA ILE A 307 -34.44 -11.58 16.51
C ILE A 307 -33.71 -10.34 17.01
N PHE A 308 -34.47 -9.29 17.38
CA PHE A 308 -33.86 -8.05 17.87
C PHE A 308 -33.15 -8.27 19.21
N ARG A 309 -31.92 -7.83 19.30
CA ARG A 309 -31.04 -7.97 20.46
C ARG A 309 -30.38 -6.64 20.82
N PRO A 310 -30.00 -6.39 22.08
CA PRO A 310 -30.09 -7.31 23.22
C PRO A 310 -31.52 -7.51 23.71
N LEU A 311 -31.85 -8.74 24.05
CA LEU A 311 -33.12 -9.03 24.74
C LEU A 311 -33.10 -8.52 26.19
N PRO A 312 -34.27 -8.25 26.79
CA PRO A 312 -34.35 -7.95 28.23
C PRO A 312 -33.66 -9.01 29.10
N LYS A 313 -33.00 -8.60 30.17
CA LYS A 313 -32.15 -9.46 31.02
C LYS A 313 -32.85 -10.70 31.65
N ARG A 314 -34.19 -10.73 31.66
CA ARG A 314 -34.96 -11.87 32.17
C ARG A 314 -34.93 -13.07 31.23
N PHE A 315 -34.56 -12.90 29.97
CA PHE A 315 -34.47 -14.00 29.00
C PHE A 315 -33.11 -14.69 29.11
N ASP A 316 -33.16 -16.04 29.00
CA ASP A 316 -31.96 -16.82 28.72
C ASP A 316 -31.68 -16.76 27.21
N ASP A 317 -30.80 -15.86 26.84
CA ASP A 317 -30.43 -15.58 25.46
C ASP A 317 -29.84 -16.81 24.76
N ARG A 318 -29.18 -17.71 25.50
CA ARG A 318 -28.63 -18.96 24.97
C ARG A 318 -29.69 -19.93 24.54
N ARG A 319 -30.71 -20.16 25.38
CA ARG A 319 -31.85 -21.02 25.02
C ARG A 319 -32.59 -20.50 23.79
N ILE A 320 -32.64 -19.18 23.61
CA ILE A 320 -33.29 -18.56 22.44
C ILE A 320 -32.45 -18.80 21.18
N GLN A 321 -31.12 -18.64 21.27
CA GLN A 321 -30.22 -18.95 20.15
C GLN A 321 -30.26 -20.42 19.75
N GLU A 322 -30.28 -21.35 20.73
CA GLU A 322 -30.35 -22.78 20.51
C GLU A 322 -31.71 -23.24 19.91
N ALA A 323 -32.77 -22.47 20.15
CA ALA A 323 -34.09 -22.79 19.62
C ALA A 323 -34.29 -22.42 18.13
N LEU A 324 -33.53 -21.45 17.62
CA LEU A 324 -33.62 -21.03 16.21
C LEU A 324 -32.91 -22.06 15.32
N ALA A 325 -33.59 -22.50 14.26
CA ALA A 325 -33.01 -23.40 13.26
C ALA A 325 -31.89 -22.66 12.46
N PRO A 326 -30.69 -23.26 12.34
CA PRO A 326 -29.55 -22.59 11.64
C PRO A 326 -29.88 -22.18 10.21
N GLU A 327 -30.68 -22.92 9.49
CA GLU A 327 -31.09 -22.60 8.11
C GLU A 327 -32.01 -21.38 8.02
N LYS A 328 -32.56 -20.90 9.13
CA LYS A 328 -33.35 -19.66 9.24
C LYS A 328 -32.61 -18.54 10.00
N ASP A 329 -31.43 -18.83 10.51
CA ASP A 329 -30.61 -17.91 11.26
C ASP A 329 -29.84 -16.97 10.30
N VAL A 330 -30.54 -16.06 9.66
CA VAL A 330 -29.96 -15.13 8.66
C VAL A 330 -29.10 -14.01 9.27
N ASP A 331 -29.05 -13.89 10.59
CA ASP A 331 -28.18 -12.94 11.30
C ASP A 331 -26.97 -13.61 11.97
N GLY A 332 -26.87 -14.92 11.91
CA GLY A 332 -25.70 -15.69 12.36
C GLY A 332 -25.53 -15.71 13.89
N ILE A 333 -26.62 -15.83 14.64
CA ILE A 333 -26.58 -15.80 16.11
C ILE A 333 -26.45 -17.19 16.74
N THR A 334 -26.76 -18.28 16.01
CA THR A 334 -26.75 -19.64 16.53
C THR A 334 -25.36 -20.29 16.54
N ASP A 335 -25.16 -21.27 17.43
CA ASP A 335 -23.93 -22.07 17.44
C ASP A 335 -23.77 -22.84 16.10
N GLY A 336 -24.88 -23.24 15.45
CA GLY A 336 -24.87 -23.90 14.13
C GLY A 336 -24.29 -22.98 13.04
N SER A 337 -24.75 -21.72 12.96
CA SER A 337 -24.20 -20.71 12.04
C SER A 337 -22.71 -20.45 12.32
N MET A 338 -22.31 -20.36 13.60
CA MET A 338 -20.91 -20.19 13.95
C MET A 338 -20.05 -21.40 13.59
N ALA A 339 -20.59 -22.63 13.73
CA ALA A 339 -19.90 -23.83 13.27
C ALA A 339 -19.71 -23.82 11.76
N GLY A 340 -20.70 -23.37 10.98
CA GLY A 340 -20.58 -23.16 9.53
C GLY A 340 -19.48 -22.19 9.16
N VAL A 341 -19.39 -21.05 9.85
CA VAL A 341 -18.30 -20.06 9.65
C VAL A 341 -16.93 -20.65 9.94
N PHE A 342 -16.80 -21.41 11.04
CA PHE A 342 -15.52 -21.99 11.47
C PHE A 342 -15.07 -23.13 10.57
N THR A 343 -15.98 -24.02 10.18
CA THR A 343 -15.69 -25.24 9.39
C THR A 343 -15.74 -25.01 7.88
N ASN A 344 -16.19 -23.85 7.45
CA ASN A 344 -16.46 -23.55 6.05
C ASN A 344 -17.53 -24.47 5.42
N MET A 345 -18.45 -24.98 6.23
CA MET A 345 -19.59 -25.82 5.78
C MET A 345 -20.81 -24.92 5.54
N PRO A 346 -21.73 -25.31 4.64
CA PRO A 346 -22.97 -24.57 4.36
C PRO A 346 -24.02 -24.78 5.46
N ILE A 347 -23.69 -24.40 6.68
CA ILE A 347 -24.54 -24.47 7.87
C ILE A 347 -24.86 -23.06 8.34
N GLY A 348 -26.12 -22.65 8.27
CA GLY A 348 -26.54 -21.31 8.65
C GLY A 348 -25.88 -20.21 7.86
N TYR A 349 -25.79 -19.03 8.44
CA TYR A 349 -25.25 -17.82 7.80
C TYR A 349 -24.24 -17.13 8.72
N PRO A 350 -23.22 -16.47 8.15
CA PRO A 350 -22.28 -15.69 8.96
C PRO A 350 -22.98 -14.47 9.58
N PRO A 351 -22.51 -13.97 10.73
CA PRO A 351 -23.01 -12.73 11.29
C PRO A 351 -22.90 -11.58 10.28
N CYS A 352 -24.02 -10.87 10.07
CA CYS A 352 -24.16 -9.86 9.02
C CYS A 352 -23.10 -8.77 9.06
N THR A 353 -22.68 -8.33 10.26
CA THR A 353 -21.65 -7.31 10.42
C THR A 353 -20.27 -7.81 9.99
N ALA A 354 -19.93 -9.06 10.32
CA ALA A 354 -18.66 -9.65 9.91
C ALA A 354 -18.60 -9.80 8.39
N GLN A 355 -19.67 -10.30 7.78
CA GLN A 355 -19.75 -10.41 6.32
C GLN A 355 -19.73 -9.05 5.63
N ALA A 356 -20.37 -8.02 6.18
CA ALA A 356 -20.34 -6.68 5.62
C ALA A 356 -18.90 -6.11 5.46
N CYS A 357 -17.99 -6.49 6.37
CA CYS A 357 -16.58 -6.14 6.21
C CYS A 357 -15.97 -6.75 4.93
N LEU A 358 -16.26 -8.02 4.67
CA LEU A 358 -15.75 -8.72 3.49
C LEU A 358 -16.41 -8.23 2.20
N GLU A 359 -17.72 -7.95 2.24
CA GLU A 359 -18.45 -7.40 1.08
C GLU A 359 -17.85 -6.04 0.64
N ILE A 360 -17.49 -5.18 1.60
CA ILE A 360 -16.77 -3.93 1.30
C ILE A 360 -15.41 -4.23 0.67
N LEU A 361 -14.60 -5.08 1.30
CA LEU A 361 -13.27 -5.41 0.79
C LEU A 361 -13.33 -6.02 -0.63
N LYS A 362 -14.28 -6.91 -0.88
CA LYS A 362 -14.51 -7.52 -2.20
C LYS A 362 -14.98 -6.50 -3.24
N TYR A 363 -15.93 -5.65 -2.90
CA TYR A 363 -16.45 -4.62 -3.81
C TYR A 363 -15.36 -3.66 -4.29
N TYR A 364 -14.47 -3.27 -3.38
CA TYR A 364 -13.35 -2.38 -3.69
C TYR A 364 -12.11 -3.13 -4.21
N ASN A 365 -12.23 -4.42 -4.51
CA ASN A 365 -11.16 -5.27 -5.04
C ASN A 365 -9.90 -5.26 -4.18
N VAL A 366 -10.05 -5.24 -2.85
CA VAL A 366 -8.92 -5.32 -1.92
C VAL A 366 -8.37 -6.76 -1.95
N PRO A 367 -7.09 -6.97 -2.32
CA PRO A 367 -6.52 -8.30 -2.37
C PRO A 367 -6.37 -8.87 -0.96
N LEU A 368 -6.87 -10.09 -0.72
CA LEU A 368 -6.82 -10.77 0.58
C LEU A 368 -5.84 -11.95 0.58
N SER A 369 -5.75 -12.69 -0.51
CA SER A 369 -4.89 -13.86 -0.62
C SER A 369 -3.42 -13.52 -0.41
N GLY A 370 -2.77 -14.22 0.54
CA GLY A 370 -1.38 -14.01 0.94
C GLY A 370 -1.13 -12.75 1.76
N LYS A 371 -2.17 -11.98 2.13
CA LYS A 371 -2.07 -10.75 2.92
C LYS A 371 -2.11 -11.04 4.42
N ARG A 372 -1.51 -10.14 5.20
CA ARG A 372 -1.60 -10.15 6.66
C ARG A 372 -2.85 -9.38 7.08
N ALA A 373 -3.82 -10.07 7.68
CA ALA A 373 -5.02 -9.47 8.24
C ALA A 373 -4.90 -9.44 9.77
N VAL A 374 -5.09 -8.29 10.38
CA VAL A 374 -5.18 -8.15 11.84
C VAL A 374 -6.61 -7.76 12.19
N VAL A 375 -7.24 -8.57 13.05
CA VAL A 375 -8.60 -8.32 13.55
C VAL A 375 -8.52 -7.94 15.03
N VAL A 376 -8.90 -6.72 15.37
CA VAL A 376 -8.88 -6.22 16.74
C VAL A 376 -10.27 -6.28 17.34
N GLY A 377 -10.48 -7.29 18.18
CA GLY A 377 -11.77 -7.66 18.76
C GLY A 377 -12.06 -9.14 18.55
N ARG A 378 -12.70 -9.80 19.52
CA ARG A 378 -12.96 -11.25 19.49
C ARG A 378 -14.39 -11.64 19.83
N SER A 379 -15.34 -10.74 19.56
CA SER A 379 -16.77 -11.05 19.76
C SER A 379 -17.23 -12.14 18.78
N LEU A 380 -18.28 -12.85 19.13
CA LEU A 380 -18.93 -13.82 18.23
C LEU A 380 -19.72 -13.12 17.11
N VAL A 381 -20.05 -11.83 17.29
CA VAL A 381 -20.82 -11.07 16.29
C VAL A 381 -19.92 -10.52 15.16
N VAL A 382 -18.66 -10.17 15.46
CA VAL A 382 -17.76 -9.53 14.48
C VAL A 382 -16.40 -10.17 14.43
N GLY A 383 -15.60 -10.08 15.53
CA GLY A 383 -14.17 -10.33 15.45
C GLY A 383 -13.81 -11.76 15.08
N LYS A 384 -14.35 -12.77 15.77
CA LYS A 384 -14.07 -14.17 15.44
C LYS A 384 -14.60 -14.56 14.06
N PRO A 385 -15.86 -14.28 13.69
CA PRO A 385 -16.35 -14.62 12.36
C PRO A 385 -15.58 -13.88 11.25
N ALA A 386 -15.28 -12.60 11.39
CA ALA A 386 -14.47 -11.88 10.41
C ALA A 386 -13.08 -12.50 10.24
N ALA A 387 -12.43 -12.92 11.34
CA ALA A 387 -11.14 -13.58 11.28
C ALA A 387 -11.21 -14.90 10.48
N MET A 388 -12.20 -15.75 10.73
CA MET A 388 -12.37 -17.01 10.00
C MET A 388 -12.72 -16.78 8.52
N MET A 389 -13.53 -15.76 8.24
CA MET A 389 -13.89 -15.43 6.86
C MET A 389 -12.71 -14.86 6.08
N LEU A 390 -11.80 -14.09 6.72
CA LEU A 390 -10.55 -13.62 6.11
C LEU A 390 -9.56 -14.77 5.87
N ASP A 391 -9.45 -15.72 6.82
CA ASP A 391 -8.67 -16.96 6.65
C ASP A 391 -9.16 -17.76 5.44
N ARG A 392 -10.47 -17.90 5.29
CA ARG A 392 -11.10 -18.55 4.12
C ARG A 392 -10.71 -17.88 2.79
N GLU A 393 -10.46 -16.58 2.76
CA GLU A 393 -9.98 -15.83 1.59
C GLU A 393 -8.45 -15.92 1.44
N ASN A 394 -7.79 -16.88 2.13
CA ASN A 394 -6.36 -17.14 2.15
C ASN A 394 -5.51 -15.98 2.72
N ALA A 395 -6.04 -15.19 3.63
CA ALA A 395 -5.26 -14.24 4.40
C ALA A 395 -4.61 -14.93 5.61
N THR A 396 -3.42 -14.46 6.02
CA THR A 396 -2.82 -14.84 7.30
C THR A 396 -3.41 -13.96 8.39
N VAL A 397 -4.17 -14.52 9.34
CA VAL A 397 -4.95 -13.75 10.29
C VAL A 397 -4.33 -13.74 11.68
N THR A 398 -4.20 -12.56 12.27
CA THR A 398 -3.89 -12.35 13.68
C THR A 398 -5.11 -11.78 14.41
N LEU A 399 -5.61 -12.50 15.42
CA LEU A 399 -6.76 -12.08 16.22
C LEU A 399 -6.30 -11.44 17.53
N CYS A 400 -6.52 -10.13 17.70
CA CYS A 400 -6.13 -9.35 18.85
C CYS A 400 -7.30 -9.12 19.82
N ASN A 401 -6.99 -8.92 21.09
CA ASN A 401 -7.97 -8.67 22.14
C ASN A 401 -7.40 -7.73 23.23
N SER A 402 -8.17 -7.46 24.28
CA SER A 402 -7.80 -6.55 25.38
C SER A 402 -6.57 -6.96 26.20
N ARG A 403 -6.02 -8.15 25.99
CA ARG A 403 -4.81 -8.66 26.65
C ARG A 403 -3.62 -8.76 25.69
N THR A 404 -3.80 -8.39 24.43
CA THR A 404 -2.73 -8.38 23.43
C THR A 404 -1.66 -7.37 23.83
N GLN A 405 -0.42 -7.85 23.93
CA GLN A 405 0.74 -7.00 24.19
C GLN A 405 1.17 -6.32 22.90
N ASP A 406 1.65 -5.10 23.00
CA ASP A 406 2.11 -4.26 21.89
C ASP A 406 1.15 -4.24 20.69
N LEU A 407 -0.12 -3.97 20.98
CA LEU A 407 -1.17 -3.88 19.96
C LEU A 407 -0.78 -2.94 18.79
N PRO A 408 -0.16 -1.76 19.04
CA PRO A 408 0.25 -0.88 17.95
C PRO A 408 1.22 -1.53 16.95
N ALA A 409 2.20 -2.29 17.41
CA ALA A 409 3.13 -2.99 16.51
C ALA A 409 2.41 -4.01 15.64
N LEU A 410 1.53 -4.84 16.22
CA LEU A 410 0.74 -5.83 15.48
C LEU A 410 -0.20 -5.15 14.46
N CYS A 411 -0.83 -4.04 14.82
CA CYS A 411 -1.65 -3.28 13.89
C CYS A 411 -0.83 -2.78 12.69
N ARG A 412 0.39 -2.26 12.92
CA ARG A 412 1.27 -1.81 11.83
C ARG A 412 1.78 -2.93 10.92
N GLU A 413 1.77 -4.18 11.36
CA GLU A 413 2.12 -5.33 10.50
C GLU A 413 1.02 -5.67 9.49
N ALA A 414 -0.22 -5.24 9.73
CA ALA A 414 -1.36 -5.57 8.89
C ALA A 414 -1.27 -4.93 7.49
N ASP A 415 -1.68 -5.68 6.47
CA ASP A 415 -2.07 -5.15 5.17
C ASP A 415 -3.56 -4.76 5.20
N VAL A 416 -4.38 -5.57 5.91
CA VAL A 416 -5.79 -5.30 6.17
C VAL A 416 -6.03 -5.31 7.68
N LEU A 417 -6.53 -4.21 8.23
CA LEU A 417 -6.82 -4.03 9.65
C LEU A 417 -8.34 -3.91 9.85
N VAL A 418 -8.94 -4.88 10.54
CA VAL A 418 -10.37 -4.84 10.92
C VAL A 418 -10.47 -4.47 12.40
N VAL A 419 -11.14 -3.38 12.71
CA VAL A 419 -11.25 -2.83 14.07
C VAL A 419 -12.67 -2.99 14.59
N ALA A 420 -12.85 -3.82 15.60
CA ALA A 420 -14.13 -4.16 16.24
C ALA A 420 -13.98 -4.27 17.76
N MET A 421 -13.43 -3.21 18.38
CA MET A 421 -13.09 -3.17 19.79
C MET A 421 -14.26 -2.72 20.68
N GLY A 422 -15.21 -1.97 20.12
CA GLY A 422 -16.26 -1.29 20.86
C GLY A 422 -15.70 -0.18 21.78
N ARG A 423 -14.59 0.46 21.37
CA ARG A 423 -13.93 1.53 22.12
C ARG A 423 -13.61 2.70 21.18
N ARG A 424 -14.34 3.79 21.39
CA ARG A 424 -14.22 5.02 20.59
C ARG A 424 -12.77 5.47 20.44
N GLY A 425 -12.30 5.66 19.20
CA GLY A 425 -11.00 6.25 18.87
C GLY A 425 -9.79 5.52 19.45
N ALA A 426 -9.92 4.21 19.68
CA ALA A 426 -8.84 3.41 20.28
C ALA A 426 -7.64 3.21 19.33
N ILE A 427 -7.85 3.27 18.02
CA ILE A 427 -6.81 3.13 17.00
C ILE A 427 -6.50 4.49 16.39
N GLY A 428 -5.26 4.93 16.51
CA GLY A 428 -4.75 6.19 15.96
C GLY A 428 -3.48 6.01 15.13
N ALA A 429 -2.81 7.10 14.83
CA ALA A 429 -1.60 7.16 13.99
C ALA A 429 -0.48 6.20 14.45
N ASP A 430 -0.37 5.96 15.76
CA ASP A 430 0.61 5.04 16.36
C ASP A 430 0.40 3.56 15.98
N CYS A 431 -0.82 3.21 15.57
CA CYS A 431 -1.23 1.87 15.14
C CYS A 431 -1.22 1.68 13.61
N LEU A 432 -0.96 2.73 12.85
CA LEU A 432 -1.19 2.76 11.41
C LEU A 432 0.11 2.93 10.61
N ARG A 433 0.08 2.50 9.35
CA ARG A 433 1.16 2.72 8.38
C ARG A 433 0.61 2.95 6.97
N GLU A 434 1.45 3.47 6.09
CA GLU A 434 1.17 3.60 4.67
C GLU A 434 0.91 2.23 4.01
N GLY A 435 0.02 2.19 3.02
CA GLY A 435 -0.34 1.00 2.27
C GLY A 435 -1.30 0.05 3.00
N GLN A 436 -1.88 0.45 4.15
CA GLN A 436 -2.89 -0.34 4.87
C GLN A 436 -4.30 -0.07 4.37
N VAL A 437 -5.15 -1.10 4.41
CA VAL A 437 -6.60 -0.96 4.30
C VAL A 437 -7.22 -1.15 5.68
N VAL A 438 -7.99 -0.16 6.14
CA VAL A 438 -8.60 -0.15 7.48
C VAL A 438 -10.11 -0.25 7.39
N VAL A 439 -10.70 -1.26 8.04
CA VAL A 439 -12.14 -1.48 8.16
C VAL A 439 -12.56 -1.21 9.60
N ASP A 440 -13.16 -0.06 9.83
CA ASP A 440 -13.70 0.32 11.13
C ASP A 440 -15.16 -0.14 11.28
N VAL A 441 -15.41 -0.98 12.28
CA VAL A 441 -16.73 -1.55 12.59
C VAL A 441 -17.37 -0.85 13.79
N GLY A 442 -16.58 -0.07 14.54
CA GLY A 442 -17.06 0.64 15.73
C GLY A 442 -18.17 1.64 15.41
N ILE A 443 -19.17 1.74 16.29
CA ILE A 443 -20.21 2.78 16.22
C ILE A 443 -20.39 3.36 17.61
N HIS A 444 -20.06 4.65 17.75
CA HIS A 444 -20.19 5.42 19.00
C HIS A 444 -20.76 6.79 18.71
N VAL A 445 -21.26 7.43 19.74
CA VAL A 445 -21.64 8.85 19.70
C VAL A 445 -20.54 9.64 20.43
N ASN A 446 -19.99 10.66 19.78
CA ASN A 446 -19.00 11.53 20.39
C ASN A 446 -19.67 12.61 21.29
N GLU A 447 -18.85 13.47 21.90
CA GLU A 447 -19.33 14.55 22.79
C GLU A 447 -20.18 15.60 22.09
N GLU A 448 -20.05 15.71 20.76
CA GLU A 448 -20.84 16.61 19.92
C GLU A 448 -22.15 15.96 19.40
N GLY A 449 -22.46 14.73 19.81
CA GLY A 449 -23.62 13.98 19.34
C GLY A 449 -23.44 13.37 17.92
N LYS A 450 -22.21 13.37 17.37
CA LYS A 450 -21.93 12.80 16.05
C LYS A 450 -21.49 11.34 16.16
N LEU A 451 -21.83 10.53 15.16
CA LEU A 451 -21.36 9.15 15.05
C LEU A 451 -19.87 9.11 14.71
N CYS A 452 -19.14 8.22 15.36
CA CYS A 452 -17.73 7.94 15.13
C CYS A 452 -17.42 6.46 15.39
N GLY A 453 -16.23 6.01 15.00
CA GLY A 453 -15.81 4.62 15.09
C GLY A 453 -14.80 4.35 16.21
N ASP A 454 -14.21 3.16 16.14
CA ASP A 454 -13.07 2.73 16.97
C ASP A 454 -11.75 3.35 16.47
N VAL A 455 -11.69 3.80 15.21
CA VAL A 455 -10.53 4.43 14.57
C VAL A 455 -10.66 5.95 14.64
N ARG A 456 -9.56 6.65 14.92
CA ARG A 456 -9.46 8.10 14.79
C ARG A 456 -9.31 8.45 13.31
N PHE A 457 -10.46 8.68 12.65
CA PHE A 457 -10.54 8.82 11.20
C PHE A 457 -9.61 9.91 10.65
N ASP A 458 -9.60 11.09 11.29
CA ASP A 458 -8.77 12.23 10.86
C ASP A 458 -7.26 11.95 10.94
N GLU A 459 -6.84 11.02 11.82
CA GLU A 459 -5.46 10.55 11.89
C GLU A 459 -5.18 9.43 10.87
N ALA A 460 -6.17 8.60 10.57
CA ALA A 460 -6.03 7.46 9.66
C ALA A 460 -6.01 7.89 8.18
N GLU A 461 -6.92 8.77 7.80
CA GLU A 461 -7.10 9.20 6.40
C GLU A 461 -5.82 9.72 5.73
N PRO A 462 -4.93 10.50 6.39
CA PRO A 462 -3.68 10.96 5.77
C PRO A 462 -2.56 9.90 5.74
N ILE A 463 -2.75 8.72 6.36
CA ILE A 463 -1.70 7.70 6.54
C ILE A 463 -1.97 6.47 5.68
N VAL A 464 -3.20 5.94 5.73
CA VAL A 464 -3.51 4.62 5.17
C VAL A 464 -3.86 4.69 3.67
N GLU A 465 -3.87 3.55 2.98
CA GLU A 465 -4.27 3.49 1.57
C GLU A 465 -5.78 3.64 1.41
N ALA A 466 -6.55 2.97 2.30
CA ALA A 466 -8.00 3.03 2.28
C ALA A 466 -8.59 2.87 3.67
N VAL A 467 -9.75 3.50 3.93
CA VAL A 467 -10.45 3.41 5.22
C VAL A 467 -11.96 3.50 5.05
N THR A 468 -12.71 2.73 5.85
CA THR A 468 -14.17 2.87 5.93
C THR A 468 -14.54 4.06 6.81
N PRO A 469 -15.51 4.91 6.41
CA PRO A 469 -15.98 6.01 7.25
C PRO A 469 -17.00 5.52 8.29
N VAL A 470 -17.09 6.22 9.42
CA VAL A 470 -18.19 6.05 10.39
C VAL A 470 -18.79 7.45 10.67
N PRO A 471 -20.05 7.69 10.28
CA PRO A 471 -21.01 6.78 9.62
C PRO A 471 -20.74 6.59 8.12
N GLY A 472 -21.44 5.63 7.52
CA GLY A 472 -21.44 5.43 6.07
C GLY A 472 -20.54 4.30 5.54
N GLY A 473 -19.86 3.58 6.44
CA GLY A 473 -19.07 2.37 6.14
C GLY A 473 -19.83 1.07 6.40
N VAL A 474 -19.26 0.19 7.22
CA VAL A 474 -19.74 -1.18 7.49
C VAL A 474 -21.20 -1.23 7.93
N GLY A 475 -21.61 -0.40 8.90
CA GLY A 475 -22.99 -0.41 9.41
C GLY A 475 -24.06 -0.12 8.36
N THR A 476 -23.70 0.53 7.24
CA THR A 476 -24.63 0.78 6.12
C THR A 476 -24.92 -0.51 5.32
N VAL A 477 -23.96 -1.44 5.29
CA VAL A 477 -24.00 -2.67 4.46
C VAL A 477 -24.72 -3.83 5.15
N THR A 478 -24.71 -3.88 6.48
CA THR A 478 -25.23 -5.01 7.28
C THR A 478 -26.66 -5.44 6.91
N THR A 479 -27.56 -4.47 6.72
CA THR A 479 -28.96 -4.78 6.33
C THR A 479 -29.05 -5.38 4.92
N SER A 480 -28.18 -5.01 4.00
CA SER A 480 -28.16 -5.60 2.64
C SER A 480 -27.60 -7.01 2.65
N VAL A 481 -26.65 -7.31 3.57
CA VAL A 481 -26.19 -8.69 3.83
C VAL A 481 -27.34 -9.55 4.37
N LEU A 482 -28.06 -9.05 5.38
CA LEU A 482 -29.24 -9.74 5.94
C LEU A 482 -30.26 -10.10 4.84
N VAL A 483 -30.59 -9.16 3.98
CA VAL A 483 -31.51 -9.37 2.85
C VAL A 483 -30.94 -10.41 1.88
N GLY A 484 -29.64 -10.39 1.61
CA GLY A 484 -28.94 -11.40 0.81
C GLY A 484 -29.10 -12.81 1.37
N HIS A 485 -28.91 -12.99 2.68
CA HIS A 485 -29.07 -14.27 3.37
C HIS A 485 -30.51 -14.81 3.25
N VAL A 486 -31.53 -13.94 3.36
CA VAL A 486 -32.91 -14.33 3.15
C VAL A 486 -33.17 -14.85 1.72
N VAL A 487 -32.57 -14.17 0.73
CA VAL A 487 -32.66 -14.58 -0.67
C VAL A 487 -31.89 -15.88 -0.91
N ASP A 488 -30.75 -16.08 -0.26
CA ASP A 488 -30.00 -17.35 -0.28
C ASP A 488 -30.83 -18.50 0.31
N ALA A 489 -31.41 -18.27 1.49
CA ALA A 489 -32.27 -19.22 2.15
C ALA A 489 -33.50 -19.63 1.28
N ALA A 490 -34.14 -18.66 0.65
CA ALA A 490 -35.26 -18.92 -0.28
C ALA A 490 -34.82 -19.67 -1.56
N SER A 491 -33.55 -19.50 -1.96
CA SER A 491 -33.00 -20.19 -3.14
C SER A 491 -32.62 -21.65 -2.88
N ALA A 492 -32.44 -22.03 -1.60
CA ALA A 492 -32.04 -23.35 -1.17
C ALA A 492 -33.25 -24.32 -0.94
N GLN A 493 -34.47 -23.81 -0.93
CA GLN A 493 -35.73 -24.55 -0.87
C GLN A 493 -36.22 -24.87 -2.29
#